data_46a6b5c36d476e558728a1f3d100a99b
#
_entry.id   46a6b5c36d476e558728a1f3d100a99b
#
_cell.length_a   1.000
_cell.length_b   1.000
_cell.length_c   1.000
_cell.angle_alpha   90.00
_cell.angle_beta   90.00
_cell.angle_gamma   90.00
#
_symmetry.space_group_name_H-M   'P 1'
#
loop_
_entity.id
_entity.type
_entity.pdbx_description
1 polymer ?
#
loop_
_entity_poly.entity_id
_entity_poly.type
_entity_poly.pdbx_seq_one_letter_code
_entity_poly.pdbx_strand_id
1 'polypeptide(L)'
;MHAVFRSLAVLLLLLGLNASPAGAQPAPVQPVPVQPAPGPEPGPSTFAPGELVAAGHRFFGGVSRGLATIIEKAVSQWGLPNGYVLGQEGSGAVVVGARYGEGVLYTKNAGDLKVFWQGPSLGWDFGGEGARTMMLIYNLPATGAIYQHFAGVDGSAYFIGGFGMTVLTANHIVVIPIRSGVGVRLGANVGYLKFTDHATWNPF
;
A
#
# COMPACT_ATOMS: atom_id res chain seq x y z
N MET A 1 27.61 32.93 67.88
CA MET A 1 27.69 34.14 68.76
C MET A 1 26.44 34.96 68.56
N HIS A 2 25.63 35.00 69.63
CA HIS A 2 24.71 36.03 70.07
C HIS A 2 23.57 36.48 69.11
N ALA A 3 22.33 36.08 69.30
CA ALA A 3 21.41 36.53 70.40
C ALA A 3 21.02 38.01 70.19
N VAL A 4 19.76 38.41 70.16
CA VAL A 4 18.88 38.76 71.24
C VAL A 4 17.69 39.55 70.63
N PHE A 5 16.46 39.08 70.77
CA PHE A 5 15.36 39.48 71.65
C PHE A 5 14.65 40.82 71.42
N ARG A 6 13.36 40.70 71.52
CA ARG A 6 12.31 41.50 72.20
C ARG A 6 11.48 42.40 71.27
N SER A 7 10.23 42.21 71.22
CA SER A 7 9.06 42.18 72.07
C SER A 7 8.16 43.42 71.84
N LEU A 8 6.89 43.14 71.72
CA LEU A 8 5.72 43.85 72.26
C LEU A 8 5.16 45.10 71.54
N ALA A 9 3.97 45.01 71.01
CA ALA A 9 2.84 45.72 71.58
C ALA A 9 1.52 45.39 70.87
N VAL A 10 0.58 44.98 71.64
CA VAL A 10 -0.84 44.81 71.35
C VAL A 10 -1.48 46.19 71.20
N LEU A 11 -2.30 46.39 70.18
CA LEU A 11 -3.34 47.43 70.20
C LEU A 11 -4.61 46.87 69.53
N LEU A 12 -5.56 46.54 70.34
CA LEU A 12 -6.92 46.23 69.94
C LEU A 12 -7.64 47.51 69.50
N LEU A 13 -8.13 47.55 68.29
CA LEU A 13 -9.14 48.52 67.86
C LEU A 13 -10.31 47.77 67.26
N LEU A 14 -11.39 47.64 67.99
CA LEU A 14 -12.70 47.19 67.57
C LEU A 14 -13.31 48.22 66.63
N LEU A 15 -13.42 47.93 65.34
CA LEU A 15 -14.32 48.65 64.43
C LEU A 15 -15.22 47.63 63.79
N GLY A 16 -16.54 47.80 64.13
CA GLY A 16 -17.59 46.97 63.55
C GLY A 16 -17.68 47.16 62.05
N LEU A 17 -17.56 46.06 61.30
CA LEU A 17 -17.88 46.00 59.86
C LEU A 17 -19.20 45.32 59.69
N ASN A 18 -20.18 46.07 59.19
CA ASN A 18 -21.37 45.55 58.58
C ASN A 18 -21.00 44.74 57.36
N ALA A 19 -21.03 43.43 57.41
CA ALA A 19 -20.89 42.55 56.28
C ALA A 19 -22.25 42.50 55.54
N SER A 20 -22.31 43.23 54.41
CA SER A 20 -23.34 43.00 53.40
C SER A 20 -23.15 41.65 52.76
N PRO A 21 -24.16 40.81 52.53
CA PRO A 21 -24.00 39.58 51.79
C PRO A 21 -23.68 39.92 50.33
N ALA A 22 -22.45 39.63 49.92
CA ALA A 22 -22.07 39.68 48.53
C ALA A 22 -22.88 38.63 47.77
N GLY A 23 -23.80 39.09 46.92
CA GLY A 23 -24.52 38.23 46.01
C GLY A 23 -23.51 37.50 45.12
N ALA A 24 -23.50 36.17 45.17
CA ALA A 24 -22.70 35.36 44.29
C ALA A 24 -23.16 35.60 42.83
N GLN A 25 -22.37 36.28 42.06
CA GLN A 25 -22.55 36.34 40.60
C GLN A 25 -22.33 34.97 40.04
N PRO A 26 -23.25 34.42 39.20
CA PRO A 26 -23.02 33.19 38.51
C PRO A 26 -21.79 33.37 37.62
N ALA A 27 -20.84 32.43 37.72
CA ALA A 27 -19.65 32.41 36.88
C ALA A 27 -20.05 32.38 35.39
N PRO A 28 -19.36 33.14 34.51
CA PRO A 28 -19.67 33.10 33.11
C PRO A 28 -19.41 31.67 32.59
N VAL A 29 -20.49 31.07 32.06
CA VAL A 29 -20.41 29.75 31.40
C VAL A 29 -19.52 29.94 30.15
N GLN A 30 -18.30 29.45 30.22
CA GLN A 30 -17.42 29.42 29.04
C GLN A 30 -18.04 28.42 28.06
N PRO A 31 -18.22 28.81 26.79
CA PRO A 31 -18.65 27.85 25.77
C PRO A 31 -17.64 26.71 25.70
N VAL A 32 -18.12 25.49 25.97
CA VAL A 32 -17.30 24.27 25.75
C VAL A 32 -16.90 24.23 24.28
N PRO A 33 -15.60 24.12 23.95
CA PRO A 33 -15.20 23.97 22.56
C PRO A 33 -15.92 22.74 21.98
N VAL A 34 -16.77 22.96 21.00
CA VAL A 34 -17.38 21.86 20.24
C VAL A 34 -16.26 21.23 19.44
N GLN A 35 -15.77 20.10 19.93
CA GLN A 35 -14.82 19.30 19.20
C GLN A 35 -15.55 18.78 17.96
N PRO A 36 -15.02 19.01 16.72
CA PRO A 36 -15.64 18.46 15.53
C PRO A 36 -15.77 16.94 15.70
N ALA A 37 -16.94 16.41 15.35
CA ALA A 37 -17.13 14.96 15.34
C ALA A 37 -16.00 14.32 14.54
N PRO A 38 -15.41 13.19 14.97
CA PRO A 38 -14.43 12.46 14.19
C PRO A 38 -15.04 12.20 12.80
N GLY A 39 -14.32 12.63 11.77
CA GLY A 39 -14.71 12.30 10.40
C GLY A 39 -14.76 10.77 10.24
N PRO A 40 -15.48 10.25 9.24
CA PRO A 40 -15.52 8.82 8.99
C PRO A 40 -14.08 8.31 8.89
N GLU A 41 -13.77 7.25 9.66
CA GLU A 41 -12.46 6.63 9.63
C GLU A 41 -12.14 6.20 8.19
N PRO A 42 -10.92 6.45 7.68
CA PRO A 42 -10.52 5.98 6.38
C PRO A 42 -10.74 4.45 6.32
N GLY A 43 -11.47 3.98 5.31
CA GLY A 43 -11.66 2.55 5.10
C GLY A 43 -10.31 1.83 4.91
N PRO A 44 -10.29 0.49 4.94
CA PRO A 44 -9.06 -0.28 4.83
C PRO A 44 -8.31 0.10 3.55
N SER A 45 -7.02 0.43 3.69
CA SER A 45 -6.14 0.79 2.57
C SER A 45 -5.60 -0.41 1.79
N THR A 46 -5.92 -1.64 2.23
CA THR A 46 -5.44 -2.89 1.64
C THR A 46 -6.58 -3.75 1.12
N PHE A 47 -6.25 -4.68 0.21
CA PHE A 47 -7.18 -5.62 -0.38
C PHE A 47 -7.17 -6.97 0.35
N ALA A 48 -8.35 -7.48 0.70
CA ALA A 48 -8.49 -8.81 1.28
C ALA A 48 -8.23 -9.91 0.22
N PRO A 49 -7.76 -11.11 0.63
CA PRO A 49 -7.49 -12.21 -0.31
C PRO A 49 -8.68 -12.56 -1.20
N GLY A 50 -9.89 -12.59 -0.65
CA GLY A 50 -11.11 -12.87 -1.40
C GLY A 50 -11.42 -11.84 -2.49
N GLU A 51 -11.12 -10.55 -2.26
CA GLU A 51 -11.28 -9.50 -3.26
C GLU A 51 -10.31 -9.69 -4.44
N LEU A 52 -9.05 -10.03 -4.13
CA LEU A 52 -8.01 -10.31 -5.12
C LEU A 52 -8.33 -11.54 -5.95
N VAL A 53 -8.76 -12.61 -5.30
CA VAL A 53 -9.17 -13.86 -5.99
C VAL A 53 -10.37 -13.59 -6.90
N ALA A 54 -11.37 -12.85 -6.43
CA ALA A 54 -12.54 -12.50 -7.25
C ALA A 54 -12.15 -11.60 -8.44
N ALA A 55 -11.29 -10.61 -8.24
CA ALA A 55 -10.78 -9.76 -9.32
C ALA A 55 -9.99 -10.59 -10.34
N GLY A 56 -9.10 -11.45 -9.88
CA GLY A 56 -8.32 -12.35 -10.73
C GLY A 56 -9.20 -13.33 -11.52
N HIS A 57 -10.18 -13.97 -10.90
CA HIS A 57 -11.10 -14.88 -11.60
C HIS A 57 -11.86 -14.17 -12.72
N ARG A 58 -12.38 -12.97 -12.47
CA ARG A 58 -13.03 -12.18 -13.52
C ARG A 58 -12.08 -11.82 -14.65
N PHE A 59 -10.86 -11.46 -14.29
CA PHE A 59 -9.84 -11.04 -15.25
C PHE A 59 -9.32 -12.20 -16.11
N PHE A 60 -8.97 -13.34 -15.50
CA PHE A 60 -8.46 -14.52 -16.22
C PHE A 60 -9.56 -15.31 -16.94
N GLY A 61 -10.82 -15.02 -16.68
CA GLY A 61 -11.95 -15.60 -17.42
C GLY A 61 -12.40 -16.96 -16.89
N GLY A 62 -12.12 -17.30 -15.65
CA GLY A 62 -12.58 -18.54 -15.05
C GLY A 62 -12.15 -18.73 -13.60
N VAL A 63 -12.87 -19.57 -12.87
CA VAL A 63 -12.52 -19.95 -11.50
C VAL A 63 -11.35 -20.93 -11.54
N SER A 64 -10.23 -20.56 -10.92
CA SER A 64 -9.02 -21.39 -10.86
C SER A 64 -8.53 -21.56 -9.43
N ARG A 65 -8.38 -22.83 -8.99
CA ARG A 65 -7.72 -23.13 -7.72
C ARG A 65 -6.27 -22.66 -7.71
N GLY A 66 -5.56 -22.81 -8.83
CA GLY A 66 -4.17 -22.38 -8.95
C GLY A 66 -4.01 -20.89 -8.67
N LEU A 67 -4.90 -20.06 -9.22
CA LEU A 67 -4.89 -18.63 -8.98
C LEU A 67 -5.17 -18.31 -7.49
N ALA A 68 -6.18 -18.92 -6.90
CA ALA A 68 -6.48 -18.73 -5.48
C ALA A 68 -5.28 -19.10 -4.60
N THR A 69 -4.71 -20.27 -4.82
CA THR A 69 -3.57 -20.77 -4.03
C THR A 69 -2.33 -19.87 -4.17
N ILE A 70 -2.03 -19.36 -5.38
CA ILE A 70 -0.85 -18.50 -5.56
C ILE A 70 -1.06 -17.11 -4.93
N ILE A 71 -2.28 -16.58 -4.96
CA ILE A 71 -2.63 -15.32 -4.25
C ILE A 71 -2.53 -15.53 -2.74
N GLU A 72 -3.10 -16.61 -2.20
CA GLU A 72 -2.99 -16.97 -0.78
C GLU A 72 -1.53 -17.12 -0.34
N LYS A 73 -0.71 -17.77 -1.17
CA LYS A 73 0.73 -17.89 -0.95
C LYS A 73 1.42 -16.51 -0.86
N ALA A 74 1.13 -15.61 -1.80
CA ALA A 74 1.67 -14.27 -1.78
C ALA A 74 1.25 -13.50 -0.52
N VAL A 75 -0.05 -13.53 -0.18
CA VAL A 75 -0.58 -12.86 1.00
C VAL A 75 -0.02 -13.44 2.31
N SER A 76 0.15 -14.76 2.39
CA SER A 76 0.74 -15.39 3.58
C SER A 76 2.20 -15.00 3.83
N GLN A 77 2.94 -14.67 2.79
CA GLN A 77 4.36 -14.30 2.88
C GLN A 77 4.58 -12.78 3.01
N TRP A 78 3.75 -11.98 2.34
CA TRP A 78 3.97 -10.54 2.18
C TRP A 78 2.87 -9.67 2.81
N GLY A 79 1.84 -10.30 3.39
CA GLY A 79 0.70 -9.59 3.97
C GLY A 79 -0.32 -9.15 2.92
N LEU A 80 -1.15 -8.17 3.26
CA LEU A 80 -2.19 -7.65 2.38
C LEU A 80 -1.63 -6.57 1.46
N PRO A 81 -1.80 -6.69 0.12
CA PRO A 81 -1.36 -5.64 -0.80
C PRO A 81 -2.24 -4.40 -0.70
N ASN A 82 -1.67 -3.23 -0.94
CA ASN A 82 -2.39 -1.97 -0.99
C ASN A 82 -2.70 -1.49 -2.42
N GLY A 83 -2.28 -2.26 -3.41
CA GLY A 83 -2.65 -2.10 -4.81
C GLY A 83 -2.56 -3.42 -5.57
N TYR A 84 -3.20 -3.47 -6.74
CA TYR A 84 -2.97 -4.54 -7.71
C TYR A 84 -3.10 -4.00 -9.13
N VAL A 85 -2.36 -4.60 -10.06
CA VAL A 85 -2.43 -4.28 -11.49
C VAL A 85 -3.11 -5.44 -12.22
N LEU A 86 -4.02 -5.11 -13.13
CA LEU A 86 -4.55 -6.03 -14.13
C LEU A 86 -4.20 -5.52 -15.52
N GLY A 87 -3.62 -6.38 -16.35
CA GLY A 87 -3.24 -5.97 -17.68
C GLY A 87 -2.73 -7.11 -18.56
N GLN A 88 -2.31 -6.77 -19.74
CA GLN A 88 -1.83 -7.69 -20.75
C GLN A 88 -0.36 -7.44 -21.04
N GLU A 89 0.38 -8.49 -21.27
CA GLU A 89 1.81 -8.47 -21.55
C GLU A 89 2.07 -9.24 -22.84
N GLY A 90 2.72 -8.57 -23.79
CA GLY A 90 3.25 -9.20 -24.99
C GLY A 90 4.75 -9.39 -24.84
N SER A 91 5.27 -10.52 -25.32
CA SER A 91 6.70 -10.78 -25.37
C SER A 91 7.10 -11.27 -26.76
N GLY A 92 8.27 -10.85 -27.22
CA GLY A 92 8.92 -11.34 -28.42
C GLY A 92 10.33 -11.79 -28.09
N ALA A 93 10.55 -13.10 -28.01
CA ALA A 93 11.88 -13.65 -27.80
C ALA A 93 12.05 -14.96 -28.56
N VAL A 94 13.17 -15.11 -29.24
CA VAL A 94 13.64 -16.41 -29.78
C VAL A 94 14.64 -17.07 -28.82
N VAL A 95 15.36 -16.31 -28.02
CA VAL A 95 16.22 -16.76 -26.91
C VAL A 95 16.30 -15.66 -25.88
N VAL A 96 16.52 -14.43 -26.28
CA VAL A 96 16.53 -13.21 -25.49
C VAL A 96 15.67 -12.18 -26.21
N GLY A 97 14.77 -11.53 -25.50
CA GLY A 97 13.88 -10.53 -26.06
C GLY A 97 13.44 -9.52 -25.00
N ALA A 98 12.41 -8.78 -25.36
CA ALA A 98 11.77 -7.83 -24.46
C ALA A 98 10.28 -8.19 -24.30
N ARG A 99 9.74 -7.88 -23.16
CA ARG A 99 8.32 -7.91 -22.87
C ARG A 99 7.82 -6.51 -22.62
N TYR A 100 6.64 -6.25 -23.07
CA TYR A 100 5.94 -5.00 -22.89
C TYR A 100 4.52 -5.29 -22.44
N GLY A 101 4.03 -4.51 -21.50
CA GLY A 101 2.68 -4.66 -21.04
C GLY A 101 2.03 -3.32 -20.71
N GLU A 102 0.72 -3.34 -20.67
CA GLU A 102 -0.10 -2.24 -20.21
C GLU A 102 -1.24 -2.73 -19.35
N GLY A 103 -1.72 -1.90 -18.44
CA GLY A 103 -2.83 -2.25 -17.58
C GLY A 103 -3.27 -1.10 -16.70
N VAL A 104 -4.06 -1.44 -15.70
CA VAL A 104 -4.58 -0.50 -14.72
C VAL A 104 -4.13 -0.94 -13.33
N LEU A 105 -3.51 -0.02 -12.60
CA LEU A 105 -3.26 -0.13 -11.17
C LEU A 105 -4.51 0.31 -10.43
N TYR A 106 -5.04 -0.56 -9.60
CA TYR A 106 -6.19 -0.33 -8.72
C TYR A 106 -5.70 -0.11 -7.30
N THR A 107 -6.19 0.96 -6.67
CA THR A 107 -5.94 1.26 -5.25
C THR A 107 -7.24 1.59 -4.53
N LYS A 108 -7.33 1.36 -3.22
CA LYS A 108 -8.55 1.67 -2.47
C LYS A 108 -8.78 3.17 -2.23
N ASN A 109 -7.70 3.93 -2.07
CA ASN A 109 -7.78 5.30 -1.55
C ASN A 109 -7.20 6.36 -2.50
N ALA A 110 -6.54 5.95 -3.60
CA ALA A 110 -5.86 6.87 -4.50
C ALA A 110 -6.37 6.79 -5.95
N GLY A 111 -7.46 6.04 -6.19
CA GLY A 111 -8.05 5.85 -7.52
C GLY A 111 -7.27 4.88 -8.39
N ASP A 112 -7.68 4.79 -9.64
CA ASP A 112 -7.11 3.90 -10.64
C ASP A 112 -6.14 4.66 -11.53
N LEU A 113 -5.03 4.01 -11.93
CA LEU A 113 -3.98 4.62 -12.72
C LEU A 113 -3.58 3.70 -13.88
N LYS A 114 -3.57 4.23 -15.10
CA LYS A 114 -3.03 3.50 -16.24
C LYS A 114 -1.50 3.39 -16.09
N VAL A 115 -0.98 2.19 -16.26
CA VAL A 115 0.45 1.88 -16.14
C VAL A 115 0.93 1.06 -17.32
N PHE A 116 2.19 1.29 -17.68
CA PHE A 116 2.91 0.51 -18.68
C PHE A 116 4.13 -0.11 -18.02
N TRP A 117 4.53 -1.27 -18.50
CA TRP A 117 5.76 -1.90 -18.01
C TRP A 117 6.54 -2.58 -19.13
N GLN A 118 7.82 -2.67 -18.92
CA GLN A 118 8.75 -3.35 -19.80
C GLN A 118 9.86 -4.04 -19.01
N GLY A 119 10.45 -5.03 -19.64
CA GLY A 119 11.57 -5.77 -19.06
C GLY A 119 12.13 -6.80 -20.03
N PRO A 120 13.25 -7.42 -19.70
CA PRO A 120 13.80 -8.50 -20.50
C PRO A 120 12.88 -9.73 -20.44
N SER A 121 12.85 -10.46 -21.53
CA SER A 121 12.20 -11.77 -21.67
C SER A 121 13.24 -12.79 -22.09
N LEU A 122 13.25 -13.95 -21.44
CA LEU A 122 14.09 -15.09 -21.81
C LEU A 122 13.21 -16.28 -22.13
N GLY A 123 13.51 -17.00 -23.20
CA GLY A 123 12.82 -18.24 -23.58
C GLY A 123 12.12 -18.16 -24.92
N TRP A 124 11.32 -19.19 -25.20
CA TRP A 124 10.53 -19.32 -26.42
C TRP A 124 9.10 -18.85 -26.10
N ASP A 125 8.89 -17.55 -26.17
CA ASP A 125 7.56 -16.95 -25.97
C ASP A 125 7.00 -16.57 -27.35
N PHE A 126 6.37 -17.53 -28.00
CA PHE A 126 5.54 -17.30 -29.18
C PHE A 126 4.08 -17.22 -28.76
N GLY A 127 3.65 -16.10 -28.25
CA GLY A 127 2.24 -15.81 -27.99
C GLY A 127 1.82 -14.57 -28.75
N GLY A 128 1.21 -14.74 -29.92
CA GLY A 128 0.61 -13.64 -30.69
C GLY A 128 -0.58 -12.97 -29.99
N GLU A 129 -1.04 -13.53 -28.88
CA GLU A 129 -2.06 -12.95 -28.01
C GLU A 129 -1.43 -12.66 -26.65
N GLY A 130 -1.54 -11.40 -26.19
CA GLY A 130 -0.93 -10.95 -24.94
C GLY A 130 -1.32 -11.82 -23.74
N ALA A 131 -0.32 -12.23 -22.97
CA ALA A 131 -0.56 -12.97 -21.73
C ALA A 131 -1.21 -12.07 -20.69
N ARG A 132 -2.29 -12.54 -20.08
CA ARG A 132 -2.92 -11.82 -18.96
C ARG A 132 -2.01 -11.89 -17.74
N THR A 133 -1.78 -10.74 -17.14
CA THR A 133 -0.89 -10.58 -15.98
C THR A 133 -1.64 -9.84 -14.88
N MET A 134 -1.64 -10.39 -13.68
CA MET A 134 -2.05 -9.72 -12.45
C MET A 134 -0.78 -9.46 -11.62
N MET A 135 -0.65 -8.28 -11.04
CA MET A 135 0.48 -7.98 -10.15
C MET A 135 -0.05 -7.49 -8.81
N LEU A 136 0.40 -8.08 -7.71
CA LEU A 136 0.10 -7.59 -6.37
C LEU A 136 1.15 -6.55 -5.98
N ILE A 137 0.70 -5.42 -5.41
CA ILE A 137 1.56 -4.30 -5.04
C ILE A 137 1.47 -4.07 -3.54
N TYR A 138 2.63 -3.99 -2.89
CA TYR A 138 2.76 -3.81 -1.45
C TYR A 138 3.56 -2.56 -1.15
N ASN A 139 3.21 -1.91 -0.05
CA ASN A 139 3.92 -0.74 0.48
C ASN A 139 4.01 0.43 -0.52
N LEU A 140 3.03 0.56 -1.41
CA LEU A 140 2.96 1.68 -2.35
C LEU A 140 2.53 2.95 -1.61
N PRO A 141 3.41 3.97 -1.44
CA PRO A 141 3.07 5.16 -0.66
C PRO A 141 2.16 6.13 -1.43
N ALA A 142 2.26 6.15 -2.74
CA ALA A 142 1.46 6.94 -3.65
C ALA A 142 1.45 6.26 -5.02
N THR A 143 0.41 6.47 -5.85
CA THR A 143 0.27 5.82 -7.15
C THR A 143 1.47 6.07 -8.07
N GLY A 144 1.98 7.30 -8.12
CA GLY A 144 3.15 7.66 -8.94
C GLY A 144 4.47 7.01 -8.51
N ALA A 145 4.56 6.51 -7.27
CA ALA A 145 5.76 5.81 -6.81
C ALA A 145 5.97 4.45 -7.49
N ILE A 146 4.99 3.96 -8.26
CA ILE A 146 5.14 2.74 -9.07
C ILE A 146 6.13 2.93 -10.22
N TYR A 147 6.31 4.16 -10.73
CA TYR A 147 7.15 4.45 -11.90
C TYR A 147 8.63 4.41 -11.57
N GLN A 148 9.17 3.21 -11.50
CA GLN A 148 10.57 2.94 -11.21
C GLN A 148 10.99 1.55 -11.71
N HIS A 149 12.25 1.21 -11.49
CA HIS A 149 12.83 -0.07 -11.83
C HIS A 149 12.74 -1.01 -10.64
N PHE A 150 12.20 -2.20 -10.84
CA PHE A 150 12.10 -3.26 -9.84
C PHE A 150 13.05 -4.39 -10.20
N ALA A 151 13.83 -4.86 -9.23
CA ALA A 151 14.72 -6.00 -9.37
C ALA A 151 14.16 -7.23 -8.65
N GLY A 152 14.45 -8.41 -9.19
CA GLY A 152 14.01 -9.68 -8.62
C GLY A 152 14.73 -10.03 -7.33
N VAL A 153 14.01 -10.72 -6.45
CA VAL A 153 14.57 -11.35 -5.26
C VAL A 153 14.91 -12.80 -5.59
N ASP A 154 16.14 -13.19 -5.36
CA ASP A 154 16.62 -14.56 -5.61
C ASP A 154 15.78 -15.60 -4.89
N GLY A 155 15.49 -16.73 -5.55
CA GLY A 155 14.71 -17.81 -4.97
C GLY A 155 13.23 -17.52 -4.76
N SER A 156 12.71 -16.39 -5.24
CA SER A 156 11.32 -15.96 -5.05
C SER A 156 10.35 -16.39 -6.15
N ALA A 157 10.78 -17.24 -7.08
CA ALA A 157 9.93 -17.76 -8.14
C ALA A 157 9.13 -18.98 -7.65
N TYR A 158 7.81 -18.94 -7.86
CA TYR A 158 6.89 -20.03 -7.52
C TYR A 158 6.00 -20.38 -8.71
N PHE A 159 5.66 -21.65 -8.82
CA PHE A 159 4.73 -22.15 -9.84
C PHE A 159 3.67 -23.04 -9.20
N ILE A 160 2.40 -22.66 -9.30
CA ILE A 160 1.28 -23.36 -8.68
C ILE A 160 0.09 -23.37 -9.63
N GLY A 161 -0.40 -24.57 -9.99
CA GLY A 161 -1.66 -24.74 -10.69
C GLY A 161 -1.79 -24.00 -12.03
N GLY A 162 -0.71 -23.91 -12.81
CA GLY A 162 -0.69 -23.21 -14.09
C GLY A 162 -0.38 -21.70 -13.99
N PHE A 163 -0.10 -21.19 -12.80
CA PHE A 163 0.31 -19.81 -12.57
C PHE A 163 1.72 -19.76 -12.03
N GLY A 164 2.47 -18.79 -12.51
CA GLY A 164 3.80 -18.45 -11.99
C GLY A 164 3.77 -17.08 -11.29
N MET A 165 4.52 -16.94 -10.20
CA MET A 165 4.78 -15.65 -9.58
C MET A 165 6.27 -15.46 -9.32
N THR A 166 6.70 -14.21 -9.29
CA THR A 166 8.05 -13.79 -8.95
C THR A 166 7.95 -12.57 -8.05
N VAL A 167 8.89 -12.38 -7.13
CA VAL A 167 8.91 -11.18 -6.28
C VAL A 167 9.94 -10.20 -6.79
N LEU A 168 9.53 -8.96 -7.00
CA LEU A 168 10.38 -7.85 -7.42
C LEU A 168 10.32 -6.76 -6.36
N THR A 169 11.43 -6.07 -6.12
CA THR A 169 11.49 -5.00 -5.11
C THR A 169 12.21 -3.77 -5.63
N ALA A 170 11.77 -2.60 -5.13
CA ALA A 170 12.45 -1.33 -5.29
C ALA A 170 12.00 -0.37 -4.17
N ASN A 171 12.92 0.29 -3.48
CA ASN A 171 12.61 1.32 -2.48
C ASN A 171 11.49 0.92 -1.48
N HIS A 172 11.56 -0.30 -0.93
CA HIS A 172 10.58 -0.91 -0.02
C HIS A 172 9.23 -1.28 -0.65
N ILE A 173 8.96 -0.91 -1.90
CA ILE A 173 7.79 -1.38 -2.64
C ILE A 173 8.07 -2.78 -3.15
N VAL A 174 7.08 -3.67 -2.99
CA VAL A 174 7.14 -5.04 -3.52
C VAL A 174 6.09 -5.20 -4.60
N VAL A 175 6.50 -5.76 -5.74
CA VAL A 175 5.65 -6.10 -6.86
C VAL A 175 5.73 -7.61 -7.09
N ILE A 176 4.57 -8.28 -7.11
CA ILE A 176 4.49 -9.73 -7.35
C ILE A 176 3.67 -9.99 -8.61
N PRO A 177 4.30 -10.08 -9.77
CA PRO A 177 3.61 -10.49 -10.99
C PRO A 177 3.15 -11.95 -10.91
N ILE A 178 1.86 -12.17 -11.21
CA ILE A 178 1.21 -13.46 -11.35
C ILE A 178 0.78 -13.60 -12.80
N ARG A 179 1.27 -14.62 -13.48
CA ARG A 179 1.02 -14.87 -14.90
C ARG A 179 0.40 -16.24 -15.09
N SER A 180 -0.56 -16.34 -16.03
CA SER A 180 -1.10 -17.62 -16.47
C SER A 180 -0.40 -18.07 -17.77
N GLY A 181 -0.24 -19.37 -17.93
CA GLY A 181 0.17 -19.93 -19.21
C GLY A 181 1.16 -21.10 -19.12
N VAL A 182 1.18 -21.91 -20.15
CA VAL A 182 2.08 -23.06 -20.30
C VAL A 182 3.54 -22.65 -20.57
N GLY A 183 3.77 -21.37 -20.86
CA GLY A 183 5.08 -20.76 -21.11
C GLY A 183 5.85 -20.33 -19.87
N VAL A 184 5.30 -20.46 -18.67
CA VAL A 184 6.04 -20.21 -17.42
C VAL A 184 7.02 -21.37 -17.19
N ARG A 185 7.95 -21.53 -18.10
CA ARG A 185 9.02 -22.52 -17.98
C ARG A 185 10.11 -21.94 -17.09
N LEU A 186 10.15 -22.54 -15.90
CA LEU A 186 11.34 -22.73 -15.07
C LEU A 186 12.54 -21.80 -15.35
N GLY A 187 12.71 -20.80 -14.54
CA GLY A 187 14.03 -20.28 -14.19
C GLY A 187 14.53 -19.07 -14.93
N ALA A 188 13.84 -18.55 -15.92
CA ALA A 188 14.33 -17.39 -16.67
C ALA A 188 13.43 -16.15 -16.55
N ASN A 189 12.73 -15.99 -15.44
CA ASN A 189 12.25 -14.69 -15.06
C ASN A 189 13.47 -13.88 -14.62
N VAL A 190 14.10 -13.21 -15.58
CA VAL A 190 15.03 -12.15 -15.24
C VAL A 190 14.22 -11.19 -14.39
N GLY A 191 14.57 -11.14 -13.14
CA GLY A 191 13.87 -10.37 -12.13
C GLY A 191 14.08 -8.89 -12.35
N TYR A 192 13.51 -8.35 -13.43
CA TYR A 192 13.57 -6.94 -13.73
C TYR A 192 12.28 -6.49 -14.41
N LEU A 193 11.74 -5.39 -13.95
CA LEU A 193 10.57 -4.74 -14.51
C LEU A 193 10.68 -3.23 -14.31
N LYS A 194 10.45 -2.46 -15.34
CA LYS A 194 10.39 -1.01 -15.31
C LYS A 194 8.95 -0.58 -15.54
N PHE A 195 8.39 0.22 -14.65
CA PHE A 195 7.09 0.86 -14.87
C PHE A 195 7.25 2.27 -15.40
N THR A 196 6.35 2.65 -16.31
CA THR A 196 6.29 3.99 -16.91
C THR A 196 4.84 4.46 -17.04
N ASP A 197 4.64 5.76 -17.15
CA ASP A 197 3.34 6.43 -17.35
C ASP A 197 2.87 6.43 -18.79
N HIS A 198 3.77 6.10 -19.71
CA HIS A 198 3.50 5.99 -21.15
C HIS A 198 4.22 4.78 -21.75
N ALA A 199 3.75 4.33 -22.91
CA ALA A 199 4.40 3.25 -23.64
C ALA A 199 5.80 3.68 -24.09
N THR A 200 6.81 2.91 -23.79
CA THR A 200 8.19 3.13 -24.21
C THR A 200 8.82 1.84 -24.65
N TRP A 201 9.73 1.92 -25.65
CA TRP A 201 10.44 0.79 -26.20
C TRP A 201 11.82 0.58 -25.54
N ASN A 202 12.15 1.37 -24.54
CA ASN A 202 13.40 1.23 -23.79
C ASN A 202 13.14 0.42 -22.51
N PRO A 203 13.49 -0.89 -22.47
CA PRO A 203 13.29 -1.75 -21.31
C PRO A 203 14.30 -1.50 -20.17
N PHE A 204 15.29 -0.62 -20.35
CA PHE A 204 16.35 -0.32 -19.39
C PHE A 204 16.30 1.11 -18.88
#